data_6a1cb14d89f35132a8aa9a90bdb107c2
#
_entry.id   6a1cb14d89f35132a8aa9a90bdb107c2
#
_cell.length_a   1.000
_cell.length_b   1.000
_cell.length_c   1.000
_cell.angle_alpha   90.00
_cell.angle_beta   90.00
_cell.angle_gamma   90.00
#
_symmetry.space_group_name_H-M   'P 1'
#
loop_
_entity.id
_entity.type
_entity.pdbx_description
1 polymer ?
#
loop_
_entity_poly.entity_id
_entity_poly.type
_entity_poly.pdbx_seq_one_letter_code
_entity_poly.pdbx_strand_id
1 'polypeptide(L)'
;SPEESMAGIMPTNIFKKGHTGVISRSGTLTYEVVHNLTQAGLGQSTAVGVGGDPVVGLYFEELLQMFQDDPETDSIALIGEIGGDAEERAAKFIKEHVTKLHLWTTSSSGQTNGACWCYNFKWLWLCKRKDSCV
;
A
#
# COMPACT_ATOMS: atom_id res chain seq x y z
N SER A 1 5.01 -13.47 -0.76
CA SER A 1 5.51 -13.30 -2.15
C SER A 1 4.68 -14.14 -3.11
N PRO A 2 4.04 -13.55 -4.13
CA PRO A 2 3.28 -14.29 -5.12
C PRO A 2 4.16 -15.35 -5.82
N GLU A 3 3.56 -16.53 -6.10
CA GLU A 3 4.22 -17.69 -6.71
C GLU A 3 5.33 -18.35 -5.87
N GLU A 4 5.63 -17.83 -4.70
CA GLU A 4 6.67 -18.37 -3.81
C GLU A 4 6.11 -18.85 -2.47
N SER A 5 5.44 -17.98 -1.74
CA SER A 5 4.89 -18.29 -0.42
C SER A 5 3.68 -17.46 -0.05
N MET A 6 2.78 -18.06 0.72
CA MET A 6 1.61 -17.38 1.26
C MET A 6 1.44 -17.74 2.74
N ALA A 7 1.22 -16.74 3.58
CA ALA A 7 0.82 -16.91 4.97
C ALA A 7 -0.49 -16.16 5.19
N GLY A 8 -1.53 -16.88 5.64
CA GLY A 8 -2.87 -16.34 5.84
C GLY A 8 -3.87 -16.70 4.75
N ILE A 9 -5.05 -16.08 4.81
CA ILE A 9 -6.17 -16.33 3.90
C ILE A 9 -6.22 -15.21 2.87
N MET A 10 -5.69 -15.44 1.67
CA MET A 10 -5.72 -14.49 0.56
C MET A 10 -6.16 -15.21 -0.73
N PRO A 11 -6.98 -14.56 -1.59
CA PRO A 11 -7.35 -15.12 -2.89
C PRO A 11 -6.14 -15.07 -3.83
N THR A 12 -5.47 -16.20 -4.02
CA THR A 12 -4.21 -16.29 -4.78
C THR A 12 -4.33 -15.91 -6.26
N ASN A 13 -5.52 -16.02 -6.82
CA ASN A 13 -5.80 -15.77 -8.24
C ASN A 13 -5.69 -14.30 -8.67
N ILE A 14 -5.67 -13.35 -7.72
CA ILE A 14 -5.52 -11.93 -8.02
C ILE A 14 -4.07 -11.45 -7.94
N PHE A 15 -3.21 -12.25 -7.33
CA PHE A 15 -1.79 -11.93 -7.19
C PHE A 15 -1.00 -12.45 -8.39
N LYS A 16 -0.01 -11.67 -8.82
CA LYS A 16 0.94 -12.04 -9.85
C LYS A 16 2.32 -11.55 -9.46
N LYS A 17 3.34 -12.35 -9.71
CA LYS A 17 4.73 -11.94 -9.46
C LYS A 17 5.08 -10.68 -10.24
N GLY A 18 5.71 -9.73 -9.57
CA GLY A 18 6.13 -8.44 -10.13
C GLY A 18 7.00 -7.68 -9.15
N HIS A 19 7.07 -6.35 -9.28
CA HIS A 19 8.02 -5.51 -8.56
C HIS A 19 7.36 -4.46 -7.65
N THR A 20 6.09 -4.63 -7.28
CA THR A 20 5.40 -3.71 -6.38
C THR A 20 5.23 -4.34 -5.00
N GLY A 21 5.84 -3.74 -3.99
CA GLY A 21 5.56 -4.06 -2.59
C GLY A 21 4.21 -3.49 -2.16
N VAL A 22 3.39 -4.27 -1.46
CA VAL A 22 2.07 -3.82 -0.99
C VAL A 22 2.03 -3.92 0.53
N ILE A 23 1.72 -2.81 1.19
CA ILE A 23 1.50 -2.73 2.65
C ILE A 23 0.08 -2.26 2.90
N SER A 24 -0.70 -2.99 3.68
CA SER A 24 -2.10 -2.66 3.89
C SER A 24 -2.59 -2.86 5.32
N ARG A 25 -3.38 -1.89 5.81
CA ARG A 25 -4.20 -2.04 7.03
C ARG A 25 -5.60 -2.56 6.73
N SER A 26 -6.08 -2.41 5.48
CA SER A 26 -7.44 -2.80 5.09
C SER A 26 -7.45 -4.16 4.43
N GLY A 27 -8.28 -5.07 4.92
CA GLY A 27 -8.47 -6.40 4.31
C GLY A 27 -9.09 -6.31 2.91
N THR A 28 -10.22 -5.63 2.77
CA THR A 28 -10.98 -5.59 1.51
C THR A 28 -10.30 -4.76 0.43
N LEU A 29 -9.82 -3.56 0.78
CA LEU A 29 -9.19 -2.65 -0.18
C LEU A 29 -7.88 -3.21 -0.72
N THR A 30 -7.20 -4.05 0.04
CA THR A 30 -6.01 -4.77 -0.41
C THR A 30 -6.28 -5.55 -1.69
N TYR A 31 -7.38 -6.29 -1.73
CA TYR A 31 -7.72 -7.13 -2.89
C TYR A 31 -8.04 -6.29 -4.12
N GLU A 32 -8.74 -5.19 -3.95
CA GLU A 32 -9.04 -4.27 -5.05
C GLU A 32 -7.76 -3.65 -5.62
N VAL A 33 -6.89 -3.15 -4.77
CA VAL A 33 -5.62 -2.54 -5.18
C VAL A 33 -4.72 -3.56 -5.86
N VAL A 34 -4.54 -4.74 -5.27
CA VAL A 34 -3.72 -5.82 -5.85
C VAL A 34 -4.27 -6.26 -7.20
N HIS A 35 -5.59 -6.43 -7.33
CA HIS A 35 -6.21 -6.78 -8.61
C HIS A 35 -5.93 -5.71 -9.68
N ASN A 36 -6.10 -4.43 -9.34
CA ASN A 36 -5.83 -3.33 -10.27
C ASN A 36 -4.35 -3.24 -10.67
N LEU A 37 -3.43 -3.44 -9.73
CA LEU A 37 -1.99 -3.51 -10.02
C LEU A 37 -1.67 -4.66 -10.98
N THR A 38 -2.26 -5.83 -10.74
CA THR A 38 -2.09 -7.02 -11.60
C THR A 38 -2.66 -6.77 -13.00
N GLN A 39 -3.84 -6.16 -13.11
CA GLN A 39 -4.42 -5.80 -14.41
C GLN A 39 -3.58 -4.76 -15.16
N ALA A 40 -2.95 -3.84 -14.45
CA ALA A 40 -2.00 -2.88 -15.03
C ALA A 40 -0.65 -3.49 -15.42
N GLY A 41 -0.43 -4.79 -15.16
CA GLY A 41 0.80 -5.50 -15.51
C GLY A 41 1.98 -5.25 -14.53
N LEU A 42 1.72 -4.62 -13.39
CA LEU A 42 2.79 -4.30 -12.41
C LEU A 42 3.15 -5.51 -11.55
N GLY A 43 2.18 -6.30 -11.14
CA GLY A 43 2.39 -7.44 -10.24
C GLY A 43 2.94 -7.04 -8.86
N GLN A 44 3.17 -8.02 -7.99
CA GLN A 44 3.65 -7.76 -6.64
C GLN A 44 4.95 -8.52 -6.34
N SER A 45 5.91 -7.86 -5.69
CA SER A 45 7.07 -8.53 -5.09
C SER A 45 6.63 -9.24 -3.80
N THR A 46 6.00 -8.50 -2.91
CA THR A 46 5.43 -9.03 -1.66
C THR A 46 4.22 -8.18 -1.26
N ALA A 47 3.19 -8.82 -0.71
CA ALA A 47 2.05 -8.13 -0.12
C ALA A 47 1.93 -8.48 1.36
N VAL A 48 1.83 -7.46 2.22
CA VAL A 48 1.77 -7.60 3.68
C VAL A 48 0.53 -6.91 4.22
N GLY A 49 -0.29 -7.66 4.95
CA GLY A 49 -1.38 -7.11 5.76
C GLY A 49 -0.90 -6.80 7.17
N VAL A 50 -0.99 -5.56 7.59
CA VAL A 50 -0.63 -5.10 8.94
C VAL A 50 -1.82 -5.24 9.90
N GLY A 51 -3.04 -5.07 9.36
CA GLY A 51 -4.26 -5.02 10.15
C GLY A 51 -4.53 -3.65 10.78
N GLY A 52 -5.77 -3.48 11.26
CA GLY A 52 -6.24 -2.25 11.91
C GLY A 52 -6.23 -2.27 13.43
N ASP A 53 -5.72 -3.33 14.06
CA ASP A 53 -5.70 -3.49 15.51
C ASP A 53 -4.73 -2.51 16.19
N PRO A 54 -5.01 -2.10 17.45
CA PRO A 54 -4.11 -1.22 18.21
C PRO A 54 -2.72 -1.84 18.46
N VAL A 55 -2.64 -3.16 18.51
CA VAL A 55 -1.38 -3.91 18.67
C VAL A 55 -1.10 -4.63 17.35
N VAL A 56 -0.08 -4.17 16.65
CA VAL A 56 0.35 -4.73 15.37
C VAL A 56 1.68 -5.46 15.51
N GLY A 57 1.93 -6.44 14.66
CA GLY A 57 3.19 -7.19 14.65
C GLY A 57 4.35 -6.39 14.08
N LEU A 58 4.08 -5.58 13.04
CA LEU A 58 5.05 -4.69 12.39
C LEU A 58 4.39 -3.34 12.12
N TYR A 59 5.18 -2.27 12.22
CA TYR A 59 4.74 -0.92 11.86
C TYR A 59 5.00 -0.61 10.38
N PHE A 60 4.34 0.41 9.86
CA PHE A 60 4.54 0.86 8.48
C PHE A 60 5.99 1.23 8.19
N GLU A 61 6.65 1.90 9.13
CA GLU A 61 8.03 2.36 9.00
C GLU A 61 9.00 1.19 8.80
N GLU A 62 8.80 0.11 9.54
CA GLU A 62 9.62 -1.10 9.44
C GLU A 62 9.44 -1.77 8.07
N LEU A 63 8.20 -1.93 7.62
CA LEU A 63 7.89 -2.51 6.32
C LEU A 63 8.36 -1.64 5.17
N LEU A 64 8.22 -0.32 5.28
CA LEU A 64 8.73 0.63 4.29
C LEU A 64 10.25 0.53 4.16
N GLN A 65 10.97 0.39 5.29
CA GLN A 65 12.42 0.17 5.25
C GLN A 65 12.77 -1.16 4.59
N MET A 66 12.06 -2.24 4.93
CA MET A 66 12.31 -3.56 4.31
C MET A 66 12.09 -3.51 2.79
N PHE A 67 11.02 -2.86 2.31
CA PHE A 67 10.78 -2.70 0.87
C PHE A 67 11.75 -1.73 0.21
N GLN A 68 12.23 -0.71 0.92
CA GLN A 68 13.26 0.19 0.40
C GLN A 68 14.57 -0.57 0.14
N ASP A 69 14.92 -1.51 1.01
CA ASP A 69 16.15 -2.28 0.93
C ASP A 69 16.03 -3.52 0.02
N ASP A 70 14.80 -3.95 -0.29
CA ASP A 70 14.55 -5.11 -1.14
C ASP A 70 14.86 -4.82 -2.62
N PRO A 71 15.83 -5.52 -3.24
CA PRO A 71 16.19 -5.31 -4.64
C PRO A 71 15.11 -5.74 -5.63
N GLU A 72 14.17 -6.60 -5.22
CA GLU A 72 13.07 -7.05 -6.08
C GLU A 72 11.88 -6.08 -6.09
N THR A 73 11.88 -5.07 -5.21
CA THR A 73 10.82 -4.08 -5.10
C THR A 73 11.23 -2.75 -5.73
N ASP A 74 10.57 -2.33 -6.79
CA ASP A 74 10.80 -1.04 -7.47
C ASP A 74 9.83 0.05 -7.01
N SER A 75 8.63 -0.35 -6.59
CA SER A 75 7.58 0.55 -6.15
C SER A 75 6.84 0.01 -4.93
N ILE A 76 6.25 0.91 -4.14
CA ILE A 76 5.53 0.56 -2.91
C ILE A 76 4.11 1.11 -2.98
N ALA A 77 3.12 0.25 -2.78
CA ALA A 77 1.72 0.63 -2.60
C ALA A 77 1.35 0.54 -1.12
N LEU A 78 0.99 1.67 -0.51
CA LEU A 78 0.59 1.75 0.89
C LEU A 78 -0.90 2.03 0.98
N ILE A 79 -1.61 1.15 1.70
CA ILE A 79 -3.06 1.21 1.88
C ILE A 79 -3.33 1.46 3.36
N GLY A 80 -3.71 2.70 3.67
CA GLY A 80 -4.06 3.13 5.02
C GLY A 80 -5.54 2.95 5.33
N GLU A 81 -5.88 3.17 6.59
CA GLU A 81 -7.25 3.19 7.11
C GLU A 81 -7.41 4.37 8.07
N ILE A 82 -8.59 4.97 8.10
CA ILE A 82 -8.82 6.12 8.98
C ILE A 82 -8.75 5.69 10.44
N GLY A 83 -7.91 6.37 11.21
CA GLY A 83 -7.77 6.20 12.66
C GLY A 83 -6.33 5.98 13.10
N GLY A 84 -5.95 6.65 14.18
CA GLY A 84 -4.59 6.67 14.70
C GLY A 84 -3.65 7.59 13.93
N ASP A 85 -2.35 7.44 14.17
CA ASP A 85 -1.27 8.29 13.63
C ASP A 85 -0.29 7.51 12.74
N ALA A 86 -0.59 6.24 12.46
CA ALA A 86 0.32 5.35 11.74
C ALA A 86 0.62 5.84 10.31
N GLU A 87 -0.39 6.37 9.64
CA GLU A 87 -0.27 6.93 8.28
C GLU A 87 0.56 8.21 8.27
N GLU A 88 0.41 9.07 9.29
CA GLU A 88 1.20 10.31 9.43
C GLU A 88 2.68 10.00 9.68
N ARG A 89 2.96 9.03 10.53
CA ARG A 89 4.33 8.55 10.76
C ARG A 89 4.92 7.93 9.50
N ALA A 90 4.15 7.09 8.81
CA ALA A 90 4.56 6.51 7.53
C ALA A 90 4.88 7.59 6.49
N ALA A 91 4.03 8.63 6.38
CA ALA A 91 4.26 9.73 5.45
C ALA A 91 5.56 10.51 5.75
N LYS A 92 5.84 10.75 7.04
CA LYS A 92 7.09 11.37 7.48
C LYS A 92 8.29 10.49 7.14
N PHE A 93 8.20 9.20 7.43
CA PHE A 93 9.26 8.23 7.13
C PHE A 93 9.53 8.15 5.62
N ILE A 94 8.48 8.08 4.80
CA ILE A 94 8.59 8.08 3.34
C ILE A 94 9.36 9.30 2.85
N LYS A 95 9.00 10.48 3.34
CA LYS A 95 9.65 11.73 2.94
C LYS A 95 11.15 11.75 3.24
N GLU A 96 11.57 11.14 4.35
CA GLU A 96 12.95 11.18 4.84
C GLU A 96 13.80 10.03 4.31
N HIS A 97 13.22 8.83 4.10
CA HIS A 97 13.99 7.61 3.89
C HIS A 97 13.64 6.82 2.62
N VAL A 98 12.45 7.03 2.02
CA VAL A 98 12.04 6.23 0.88
C VAL A 98 12.29 6.96 -0.43
N THR A 99 13.09 6.35 -1.29
CA THR A 99 13.43 6.89 -2.63
C THR A 99 12.68 6.20 -3.77
N LYS A 100 12.14 5.01 -3.52
CA LYS A 100 11.35 4.25 -4.48
C LYS A 100 10.01 4.93 -4.76
N LEU A 101 9.44 4.68 -5.94
CA LEU A 101 8.11 5.16 -6.28
C LEU A 101 7.09 4.60 -5.29
N HIS A 102 6.19 5.43 -4.79
CA HIS A 102 5.13 4.97 -3.88
C HIS A 102 3.76 5.47 -4.29
N LEU A 103 2.77 4.62 -4.07
CA LEU A 103 1.36 4.86 -4.29
C LEU A 103 0.66 4.82 -2.94
N TRP A 104 -0.13 5.84 -2.63
CA TRP A 104 -0.90 5.89 -1.40
C TRP A 104 -2.40 5.82 -1.68
N THR A 105 -3.12 5.01 -0.92
CA THR A 105 -4.59 5.01 -0.90
C THR A 105 -5.10 4.82 0.53
N THR A 106 -6.23 5.42 0.86
CA THR A 106 -6.88 5.26 2.16
C THR A 106 -8.32 4.82 1.98
N SER A 107 -8.81 3.95 2.86
CA SER A 107 -10.23 3.66 2.97
C SER A 107 -10.88 4.69 3.90
N SER A 108 -11.94 5.36 3.45
CA SER A 108 -12.80 6.15 4.33
C SER A 108 -13.86 5.21 4.93
N SER A 109 -13.81 4.99 6.24
CA SER A 109 -14.90 4.29 6.92
C SER A 109 -16.16 5.16 6.86
N GLY A 110 -17.14 4.76 6.06
CA GLY A 110 -18.50 5.33 6.10
C GLY A 110 -19.03 5.98 4.83
N GLN A 111 -18.31 6.02 3.71
CA GLN A 111 -18.89 6.38 2.42
C GLN A 111 -18.50 5.38 1.34
N THR A 112 -19.47 4.67 0.88
CA THR A 112 -19.41 3.83 -0.32
C THR A 112 -19.18 4.71 -1.53
N ASN A 113 -17.97 4.91 -1.98
CA ASN A 113 -17.57 5.51 -3.27
C ASN A 113 -16.42 6.52 -3.17
N GLY A 114 -15.26 6.10 -2.68
CA GLY A 114 -14.16 7.04 -2.76
C GLY A 114 -12.81 6.54 -2.24
N ALA A 115 -12.18 5.64 -2.97
CA ALA A 115 -10.74 5.46 -2.82
C ALA A 115 -10.06 6.74 -3.30
N CYS A 116 -9.36 7.42 -2.41
CA CYS A 116 -8.51 8.55 -2.81
C CYS A 116 -7.16 7.98 -3.23
N TRP A 117 -6.85 8.10 -4.51
CA TRP A 117 -5.58 7.67 -5.08
C TRP A 117 -4.61 8.86 -5.05
N CYS A 118 -3.59 8.78 -4.22
CA CYS A 118 -2.52 9.77 -4.22
C CYS A 118 -1.29 9.17 -4.88
N TYR A 119 -0.87 9.77 -6.01
CA TYR A 119 0.36 9.42 -6.70
C TYR A 119 1.45 10.44 -6.32
N ASN A 120 2.59 9.97 -5.84
CA ASN A 120 3.75 10.82 -5.68
C ASN A 120 4.76 10.55 -6.80
N PHE A 121 4.77 11.42 -7.80
CA PHE A 121 5.85 11.55 -8.74
C PHE A 121 6.79 12.62 -8.19
N LYS A 122 7.91 12.21 -7.56
CA LYS A 122 9.06 13.06 -7.22
C LYS A 122 8.68 14.56 -7.10
N TRP A 123 8.04 14.97 -5.98
CA TRP A 123 7.66 16.37 -5.65
C TRP A 123 6.23 16.84 -6.00
N LEU A 124 5.37 16.04 -6.60
CA LEU A 124 4.01 16.47 -6.87
C LEU A 124 2.98 15.52 -6.23
N TRP A 125 2.26 16.00 -5.23
CA TRP A 125 1.10 15.32 -4.67
C TRP A 125 -0.08 15.47 -5.65
N LEU A 126 -0.34 14.45 -6.45
CA LEU A 126 -1.55 14.39 -7.24
C LEU A 126 -2.58 13.55 -6.51
N CYS A 127 -3.43 14.21 -5.71
CA CYS A 127 -4.65 13.60 -5.21
C CYS A 127 -5.72 13.68 -6.29
N LYS A 128 -6.06 12.56 -6.93
CA LYS A 128 -7.25 12.50 -7.78
C LYS A 128 -8.43 12.05 -6.92
N ARG A 129 -9.09 13.01 -6.29
CA ARG A 129 -10.47 12.83 -5.85
C ARG A 129 -11.39 13.20 -7.01
N LYS A 130 -12.50 12.50 -7.17
CA LYS A 130 -13.55 12.91 -8.10
C LYS A 130 -14.20 14.23 -7.69
N ASP A 131 -14.06 14.64 -6.40
CA ASP A 131 -14.53 15.94 -5.91
C ASP A 131 -13.64 16.37 -4.73
N SER A 132 -12.75 17.31 -4.99
CA SER A 132 -11.94 18.13 -4.07
C SER A 132 -11.22 17.43 -2.89
N CYS A 133 -9.90 17.33 -3.00
CA CYS A 133 -9.02 17.33 -1.84
C CYS A 133 -8.61 18.78 -1.52
N VAL A 134 -8.86 19.22 -0.29
CA VAL A 134 -8.25 20.39 0.31
C VAL A 134 -6.94 19.97 0.95
#